data_6072c134db49f2805085439e0d071831
#
_entry.id   6072c134db49f2805085439e0d071831
#
_cell.length_a   1.000
_cell.length_b   1.000
_cell.length_c   1.000
_cell.angle_alpha   90.00
_cell.angle_beta   90.00
_cell.angle_gamma   90.00
#
_symmetry.space_group_name_H-M   'P 1'
#
loop_
_entity.id
_entity.type
_entity.pdbx_description
1 polymer ?
#
loop_
_entity_poly.entity_id
_entity_poly.type
_entity_poly.pdbx_seq_one_letter_code
_entity_poly.pdbx_strand_id
1 'polypeptide(L)'
;DTKNYVEKNFPGAKVRYGDTDSVMVEFDVGDRTGEEAVKYSWEIGERAAEECSALFKKPNNLELEKVYWPYFLYSKKRYAAKLWTKGKDDQMHMDYIDIKGLQVVRRDNTPHVREVCKELLDVVLTSSDPGPPTELARERAIELLSGDVPNEKLILSQGLSDSYKVNGKSVSINSDESVGINQAHVQVVVKMRERKPGSEPQSGDRVPYLLTNTGDRKAKAFEKSEDPKFVEENNVPVDYHY
;
A
#
# COMPACT_ATOMS: atom_id res chain seq x y z
N ASP A 1 -25.22 -5.51 14.85
CA ASP A 1 -25.51 -6.44 15.96
C ASP A 1 -24.24 -6.85 16.70
N THR A 2 -23.21 -7.41 16.03
CA THR A 2 -21.94 -7.87 16.63
C THR A 2 -21.25 -6.79 17.47
N LYS A 3 -21.08 -5.56 16.93
CA LYS A 3 -20.46 -4.45 17.66
C LYS A 3 -21.14 -4.20 19.00
N ASN A 4 -22.47 -4.04 19.00
CA ASN A 4 -23.24 -3.72 20.21
C ASN A 4 -23.16 -4.85 21.25
N TYR A 5 -23.13 -6.10 20.78
CA TYR A 5 -23.00 -7.26 21.66
C TYR A 5 -21.64 -7.30 22.33
N VAL A 6 -20.56 -7.20 21.55
CA VAL A 6 -19.19 -7.29 22.03
C VAL A 6 -18.88 -6.15 23.01
N GLU A 7 -19.18 -4.90 22.65
CA GLU A 7 -18.90 -3.74 23.49
C GLU A 7 -19.73 -3.73 24.80
N LYS A 8 -20.88 -4.43 24.82
CA LYS A 8 -21.70 -4.59 26.01
C LYS A 8 -21.26 -5.72 26.93
N ASN A 9 -20.87 -6.86 26.37
CA ASN A 9 -20.68 -8.10 27.12
C ASN A 9 -19.21 -8.42 27.42
N PHE A 10 -18.26 -7.77 26.71
CA PHE A 10 -16.83 -7.90 26.94
C PHE A 10 -16.26 -6.59 27.49
N PRO A 11 -16.00 -6.50 28.82
CA PRO A 11 -15.51 -5.27 29.44
C PRO A 11 -14.24 -4.75 28.76
N GLY A 12 -14.21 -3.44 28.46
CA GLY A 12 -13.08 -2.80 27.77
C GLY A 12 -12.98 -3.06 26.28
N ALA A 13 -13.79 -3.98 25.70
CA ALA A 13 -13.76 -4.25 24.28
C ALA A 13 -14.28 -3.06 23.46
N LYS A 14 -13.59 -2.80 22.31
CA LYS A 14 -13.97 -1.74 21.36
C LYS A 14 -13.86 -2.26 19.94
N VAL A 15 -14.91 -2.11 19.15
CA VAL A 15 -14.85 -2.39 17.71
C VAL A 15 -14.21 -1.21 17.02
N ARG A 16 -12.96 -1.39 16.56
CA ARG A 16 -12.15 -0.34 15.91
C ARG A 16 -12.42 -0.23 14.41
N TYR A 17 -12.73 -1.34 13.76
CA TYR A 17 -12.94 -1.38 12.31
C TYR A 17 -13.86 -2.54 11.93
N GLY A 18 -14.61 -2.39 10.84
CA GLY A 18 -15.41 -3.44 10.23
C GLY A 18 -15.42 -3.27 8.71
N ASP A 19 -15.36 -4.36 7.99
CA ASP A 19 -15.39 -4.39 6.53
C ASP A 19 -16.23 -5.56 6.04
N THR A 20 -17.36 -5.23 5.40
CA THR A 20 -18.32 -6.17 4.78
C THR A 20 -18.84 -7.23 5.77
N ASP A 21 -18.09 -8.27 6.02
CA ASP A 21 -18.42 -9.48 6.80
C ASP A 21 -17.50 -9.71 8.00
N SER A 22 -16.56 -8.80 8.25
CA SER A 22 -15.59 -8.91 9.34
C SER A 22 -15.63 -7.73 10.29
N VAL A 23 -15.23 -7.96 11.55
CA VAL A 23 -15.04 -6.94 12.57
C VAL A 23 -13.68 -7.12 13.24
N MET A 24 -13.01 -6.01 13.52
CA MET A 24 -11.77 -5.97 14.28
C MET A 24 -12.06 -5.39 15.66
N VAL A 25 -11.87 -6.22 16.67
CA VAL A 25 -12.14 -5.90 18.06
C VAL A 25 -10.84 -5.75 18.82
N GLU A 26 -10.68 -4.63 19.50
CA GLU A 26 -9.65 -4.44 20.51
C GLU A 26 -10.22 -4.91 21.84
N PHE A 27 -9.59 -5.90 22.44
CA PHE A 27 -9.90 -6.34 23.81
C PHE A 27 -8.94 -5.69 24.80
N ASP A 28 -9.42 -5.45 26.01
CA ASP A 28 -8.57 -5.02 27.11
C ASP A 28 -7.72 -6.21 27.58
N VAL A 29 -6.43 -6.12 27.34
CA VAL A 29 -5.47 -7.17 27.71
C VAL A 29 -4.82 -6.92 29.10
N GLY A 30 -5.20 -5.83 29.78
CA GLY A 30 -4.58 -5.40 31.03
C GLY A 30 -3.09 -5.14 30.85
N ASP A 31 -2.26 -5.60 31.79
CA ASP A 31 -0.79 -5.41 31.77
C ASP A 31 -0.05 -6.42 30.88
N ARG A 32 -0.77 -7.28 30.16
CA ARG A 32 -0.15 -8.29 29.28
C ARG A 32 0.49 -7.65 28.09
N THR A 33 1.63 -8.18 27.67
CA THR A 33 2.39 -7.72 26.49
C THR A 33 2.84 -8.90 25.63
N GLY A 34 3.22 -8.61 24.37
CA GLY A 34 3.78 -9.61 23.47
C GLY A 34 2.88 -10.84 23.28
N GLU A 35 3.47 -12.02 23.36
CA GLU A 35 2.80 -13.30 23.14
C GLU A 35 1.69 -13.60 24.16
N GLU A 36 1.85 -13.16 25.40
CA GLU A 36 0.82 -13.33 26.44
C GLU A 36 -0.45 -12.54 26.11
N ALA A 37 -0.30 -11.31 25.62
CA ALA A 37 -1.43 -10.49 25.16
C ALA A 37 -2.12 -11.12 23.94
N VAL A 38 -1.34 -11.69 23.03
CA VAL A 38 -1.84 -12.39 21.83
C VAL A 38 -2.65 -13.62 22.23
N LYS A 39 -2.10 -14.46 23.11
CA LYS A 39 -2.79 -15.68 23.59
C LYS A 39 -4.10 -15.35 24.29
N TYR A 40 -4.10 -14.37 25.18
CA TYR A 40 -5.31 -13.90 25.84
C TYR A 40 -6.33 -13.34 24.84
N SER A 41 -5.88 -12.56 23.87
CA SER A 41 -6.75 -12.02 22.80
C SER A 41 -7.35 -13.10 21.92
N TRP A 42 -6.61 -14.20 21.70
CA TRP A 42 -7.11 -15.38 20.99
C TRP A 42 -8.25 -16.05 21.76
N GLU A 43 -8.01 -16.39 23.04
CA GLU A 43 -8.99 -17.06 23.90
C GLU A 43 -10.28 -16.25 24.05
N ILE A 44 -10.19 -14.93 24.29
CA ILE A 44 -11.36 -14.08 24.41
C ILE A 44 -12.04 -13.86 23.05
N GLY A 45 -11.28 -13.87 21.94
CA GLY A 45 -11.78 -13.77 20.58
C GLY A 45 -12.58 -14.98 20.16
N GLU A 46 -12.13 -16.20 20.47
CA GLU A 46 -12.88 -17.45 20.25
C GLU A 46 -14.22 -17.44 20.98
N ARG A 47 -14.22 -17.06 22.27
CA ARG A 47 -15.43 -16.92 23.05
C ARG A 47 -16.38 -15.88 22.47
N ALA A 48 -15.87 -14.72 22.06
CA ALA A 48 -16.67 -13.67 21.45
C ALA A 48 -17.28 -14.12 20.11
N ALA A 49 -16.55 -14.87 19.31
CA ALA A 49 -17.04 -15.42 18.05
C ALA A 49 -18.16 -16.43 18.27
N GLU A 50 -18.02 -17.33 19.24
CA GLU A 50 -19.05 -18.32 19.62
C GLU A 50 -20.33 -17.62 20.12
N GLU A 51 -20.20 -16.71 21.08
CA GLU A 51 -21.35 -15.97 21.64
C GLU A 51 -22.06 -15.11 20.58
N CYS A 52 -21.30 -14.44 19.69
CA CYS A 52 -21.87 -13.64 18.61
C CYS A 52 -22.54 -14.52 17.54
N SER A 53 -22.04 -15.72 17.27
CA SER A 53 -22.66 -16.65 16.32
C SER A 53 -24.09 -17.01 16.69
N ALA A 54 -24.40 -17.04 17.97
CA ALA A 54 -25.78 -17.28 18.47
C ALA A 54 -26.77 -16.15 18.09
N LEU A 55 -26.28 -14.97 17.70
CA LEU A 55 -27.11 -13.83 17.27
C LEU A 55 -27.57 -13.96 15.81
N PHE A 56 -26.95 -14.84 15.05
CA PHE A 56 -27.22 -14.99 13.61
C PHE A 56 -28.12 -16.18 13.32
N LYS A 57 -28.89 -16.04 12.25
CA LYS A 57 -29.69 -17.13 11.72
C LYS A 57 -28.77 -18.10 10.97
N LYS A 58 -28.86 -19.38 11.31
CA LYS A 58 -28.14 -20.45 10.60
C LYS A 58 -28.41 -20.40 9.08
N PRO A 59 -27.39 -20.63 8.23
CA PRO A 59 -26.06 -21.17 8.53
C PRO A 59 -24.99 -20.14 8.88
N ASN A 60 -25.32 -18.85 9.07
CA ASN A 60 -24.33 -17.80 9.33
C ASN A 60 -23.75 -17.96 10.74
N ASN A 61 -22.42 -17.93 10.83
CA ASN A 61 -21.65 -17.94 12.06
C ASN A 61 -20.47 -16.94 11.94
N LEU A 62 -19.91 -16.56 13.07
CA LEU A 62 -18.66 -15.84 13.16
C LEU A 62 -17.57 -16.80 13.66
N GLU A 63 -16.37 -16.65 13.11
CA GLU A 63 -15.19 -17.40 13.52
C GLU A 63 -14.06 -16.42 13.82
N LEU A 64 -13.19 -16.77 14.78
CA LEU A 64 -11.95 -16.06 14.97
C LEU A 64 -10.98 -16.46 13.85
N GLU A 65 -10.66 -15.52 12.98
CA GLU A 65 -9.76 -15.77 11.86
C GLU A 65 -8.29 -15.62 12.28
N LYS A 66 -7.97 -14.57 13.04
CA LYS A 66 -6.60 -14.19 13.36
C LYS A 66 -6.56 -13.14 14.48
N VAL A 67 -5.38 -13.00 15.09
CA VAL A 67 -5.09 -11.92 16.03
C VAL A 67 -3.97 -11.05 15.47
N TYR A 68 -4.11 -9.75 15.63
CA TYR A 68 -3.11 -8.76 15.26
C TYR A 68 -2.47 -8.13 16.50
N TRP A 69 -1.13 -8.19 16.60
CA TRP A 69 -0.37 -7.55 17.66
C TRP A 69 1.08 -7.27 17.26
N PRO A 70 1.52 -5.97 17.18
CA PRO A 70 0.68 -4.77 17.23
C PRO A 70 -0.13 -4.56 15.94
N TYR A 71 -1.08 -3.63 16.00
CA TYR A 71 -1.98 -3.27 14.90
C TYR A 71 -1.97 -1.77 14.65
N PHE A 72 -1.58 -1.36 13.44
CA PHE A 72 -1.58 0.02 12.98
C PHE A 72 -2.71 0.23 11.98
N LEU A 73 -3.75 0.94 12.39
CA LEU A 73 -4.91 1.29 11.56
C LEU A 73 -4.81 2.75 11.12
N TYR A 74 -4.46 2.98 9.84
CA TYR A 74 -4.42 4.32 9.26
C TYR A 74 -5.81 4.83 8.86
N SER A 75 -6.58 4.01 8.14
CA SER A 75 -7.95 4.32 7.71
C SER A 75 -8.65 3.03 7.23
N LYS A 76 -9.93 3.16 6.82
CA LYS A 76 -10.65 2.03 6.19
C LYS A 76 -9.83 1.43 5.05
N LYS A 77 -9.66 0.10 5.07
CA LYS A 77 -8.89 -0.68 4.07
C LYS A 77 -7.39 -0.31 3.97
N ARG A 78 -6.85 0.42 4.96
CA ARG A 78 -5.44 0.80 5.01
C ARG A 78 -4.88 0.56 6.40
N TYR A 79 -4.18 -0.55 6.58
CA TYR A 79 -3.58 -0.94 7.84
C TYR A 79 -2.35 -1.84 7.65
N ALA A 80 -1.57 -1.97 8.70
CA ALA A 80 -0.49 -2.94 8.82
C ALA A 80 -0.49 -3.54 10.22
N ALA A 81 -0.19 -4.83 10.32
CA ALA A 81 -0.18 -5.54 11.59
C ALA A 81 0.72 -6.77 11.56
N LYS A 82 1.31 -7.14 12.69
CA LYS A 82 1.88 -8.48 12.85
C LYS A 82 0.74 -9.46 13.09
N LEU A 83 0.61 -10.41 12.16
CA LEU A 83 -0.42 -11.43 12.20
C LEU A 83 0.06 -12.62 13.02
N TRP A 84 -0.79 -13.08 13.92
CA TRP A 84 -0.55 -14.24 14.77
C TRP A 84 -1.62 -15.29 14.54
N THR A 85 -1.18 -16.54 14.48
CA THR A 85 -2.03 -17.72 14.39
C THR A 85 -1.66 -18.73 15.44
N LYS A 86 -2.59 -19.63 15.74
CA LYS A 86 -2.39 -20.71 16.68
C LYS A 86 -1.90 -21.95 15.95
N GLY A 87 -0.71 -22.42 16.30
CA GLY A 87 -0.13 -23.61 15.71
C GLY A 87 -0.78 -24.91 16.20
N LYS A 88 -0.41 -26.02 15.57
CA LYS A 88 -0.86 -27.37 15.99
C LYS A 88 -0.33 -27.79 17.36
N ASP A 89 0.69 -27.13 17.84
CA ASP A 89 1.32 -27.27 19.16
C ASP A 89 0.65 -26.44 20.26
N ASP A 90 -0.49 -25.80 19.94
CA ASP A 90 -1.25 -24.89 20.80
C ASP A 90 -0.48 -23.62 21.19
N GLN A 91 0.64 -23.31 20.50
CA GLN A 91 1.42 -22.10 20.70
C GLN A 91 1.03 -21.01 19.68
N MET A 92 1.22 -19.75 20.08
CA MET A 92 1.00 -18.61 19.18
C MET A 92 2.26 -18.36 18.35
N HIS A 93 2.09 -18.25 17.03
CA HIS A 93 3.19 -17.96 16.10
C HIS A 93 2.91 -16.66 15.33
N MET A 94 3.91 -15.80 15.25
CA MET A 94 3.87 -14.64 14.37
C MET A 94 4.22 -15.09 12.96
N ASP A 95 3.26 -15.02 12.03
CA ASP A 95 3.43 -15.52 10.67
C ASP A 95 4.12 -14.49 9.78
N TYR A 96 3.50 -13.32 9.62
CA TYR A 96 4.02 -12.26 8.76
C TYR A 96 3.36 -10.90 9.11
N ILE A 97 3.88 -9.83 8.51
CA ILE A 97 3.23 -8.52 8.57
C ILE A 97 2.16 -8.45 7.49
N ASP A 98 0.89 -8.47 7.89
CA ASP A 98 -0.25 -8.27 6.98
C ASP A 98 -0.42 -6.79 6.69
N ILE A 99 -0.32 -6.42 5.40
CA ILE A 99 -0.42 -5.03 4.94
C ILE A 99 -1.54 -4.91 3.93
N LYS A 100 -2.50 -4.03 4.19
CA LYS A 100 -3.63 -3.76 3.30
C LYS A 100 -3.66 -2.28 2.87
N GLY A 101 -3.75 -2.06 1.57
CA GLY A 101 -4.00 -0.76 0.96
C GLY A 101 -2.97 0.34 1.20
N LEU A 102 -1.86 0.06 1.86
CA LEU A 102 -0.74 0.98 2.06
C LEU A 102 0.18 0.98 0.83
N GLN A 103 1.03 1.99 0.72
CA GLN A 103 1.88 2.21 -0.45
C GLN A 103 2.88 1.08 -0.72
N VAL A 104 3.30 0.36 0.32
CA VAL A 104 4.22 -0.80 0.23
C VAL A 104 3.74 -1.85 -0.78
N VAL A 105 2.44 -2.13 -0.83
CA VAL A 105 1.86 -3.20 -1.68
C VAL A 105 1.40 -2.71 -3.05
N ARG A 106 1.47 -1.41 -3.31
CA ARG A 106 0.99 -0.82 -4.57
C ARG A 106 2.06 -0.91 -5.66
N ARG A 107 1.69 -1.47 -6.80
CA ARG A 107 2.58 -1.64 -7.96
C ARG A 107 2.84 -0.37 -8.77
N ASP A 108 2.05 0.69 -8.54
CA ASP A 108 2.18 2.00 -9.17
C ASP A 108 3.16 2.94 -8.45
N ASN A 109 3.73 2.50 -7.32
CA ASN A 109 4.80 3.19 -6.62
C ASN A 109 6.18 2.69 -7.05
N THR A 110 7.18 3.56 -6.87
CA THR A 110 8.58 3.22 -7.10
C THR A 110 9.07 2.15 -6.12
N PRO A 111 10.09 1.34 -6.48
CA PRO A 111 10.75 0.45 -5.54
C PRO A 111 11.23 1.16 -4.28
N HIS A 112 11.85 2.34 -4.42
CA HIS A 112 12.32 3.17 -3.29
C HIS A 112 11.19 3.48 -2.30
N VAL A 113 10.05 4.01 -2.76
CA VAL A 113 8.91 4.30 -1.87
C VAL A 113 8.42 3.04 -1.16
N ARG A 114 8.38 1.89 -1.84
CA ARG A 114 7.95 0.63 -1.21
C ARG A 114 8.93 0.15 -0.14
N GLU A 115 10.23 0.25 -0.40
CA GLU A 115 11.29 -0.10 0.56
C GLU A 115 11.24 0.81 1.79
N VAL A 116 11.24 2.12 1.60
CA VAL A 116 11.15 3.11 2.69
C VAL A 116 9.88 2.93 3.52
N CYS A 117 8.72 2.75 2.87
CA CYS A 117 7.47 2.50 3.60
C CYS A 117 7.51 1.19 4.39
N LYS A 118 8.19 0.15 3.90
CA LYS A 118 8.36 -1.11 4.64
C LYS A 118 9.23 -0.92 5.88
N GLU A 119 10.39 -0.26 5.72
CA GLU A 119 11.28 0.08 6.84
C GLU A 119 10.56 0.90 7.91
N LEU A 120 9.80 1.92 7.51
CA LEU A 120 9.01 2.76 8.42
C LEU A 120 7.94 1.95 9.17
N LEU A 121 7.25 1.05 8.48
CA LEU A 121 6.24 0.17 9.10
C LEU A 121 6.87 -0.77 10.11
N ASP A 122 8.04 -1.34 9.82
CA ASP A 122 8.77 -2.20 10.76
C ASP A 122 9.11 -1.43 12.05
N VAL A 123 9.55 -0.17 11.94
CA VAL A 123 9.82 0.68 13.10
C VAL A 123 8.54 1.04 13.86
N VAL A 124 7.48 1.44 13.18
CA VAL A 124 6.18 1.79 13.78
C VAL A 124 5.55 0.59 14.51
N LEU A 125 5.69 -0.62 13.96
CA LEU A 125 5.17 -1.85 14.57
C LEU A 125 6.06 -2.42 15.70
N THR A 126 7.24 -1.83 15.94
CA THR A 126 8.16 -2.28 17.00
C THR A 126 8.33 -1.26 18.11
N SER A 127 8.10 0.01 17.83
CA SER A 127 8.25 1.11 18.78
C SER A 127 6.95 1.88 18.95
N SER A 128 6.56 2.16 20.17
CA SER A 128 5.47 3.10 20.48
C SER A 128 5.93 4.57 20.49
N ASP A 129 7.24 4.81 20.40
CA ASP A 129 7.82 6.17 20.30
C ASP A 129 7.77 6.65 18.85
N PRO A 130 7.22 7.86 18.58
CA PRO A 130 7.19 8.45 17.24
C PRO A 130 8.54 9.00 16.76
N GLY A 131 9.54 9.13 17.63
CA GLY A 131 10.86 9.66 17.30
C GLY A 131 11.59 8.87 16.23
N PRO A 132 11.88 7.56 16.45
CA PRO A 132 12.63 6.75 15.50
C PRO A 132 12.04 6.70 14.08
N PRO A 133 10.73 6.50 13.85
CA PRO A 133 10.20 6.54 12.49
C PRO A 133 10.29 7.92 11.84
N THR A 134 10.22 9.00 12.63
CA THR A 134 10.37 10.37 12.12
C THR A 134 11.80 10.64 11.63
N GLU A 135 12.80 10.22 12.40
CA GLU A 135 14.22 10.35 12.00
C GLU A 135 14.53 9.51 10.76
N LEU A 136 14.08 8.26 10.71
CA LEU A 136 14.25 7.40 9.54
C LEU A 136 13.61 8.02 8.28
N ALA A 137 12.39 8.58 8.39
CA ALA A 137 11.74 9.27 7.28
C ALA A 137 12.56 10.48 6.78
N ARG A 138 13.16 11.24 7.71
CA ARG A 138 14.02 12.37 7.39
C ARG A 138 15.29 11.93 6.67
N GLU A 139 15.96 10.88 7.15
CA GLU A 139 17.16 10.33 6.53
C GLU A 139 16.90 9.89 5.08
N ARG A 140 15.81 9.11 4.85
CA ARG A 140 15.43 8.65 3.51
C ARG A 140 15.03 9.79 2.58
N ALA A 141 14.41 10.84 3.11
CA ALA A 141 14.10 12.05 2.33
C ALA A 141 15.38 12.80 1.91
N ILE A 142 16.37 12.92 2.80
CA ILE A 142 17.67 13.54 2.49
C ILE A 142 18.40 12.72 1.42
N GLU A 143 18.49 11.39 1.55
CA GLU A 143 19.09 10.48 0.57
C GLU A 143 18.48 10.67 -0.82
N LEU A 144 17.13 10.73 -0.91
CA LEU A 144 16.44 11.00 -2.16
C LEU A 144 16.79 12.38 -2.75
N LEU A 145 16.67 13.43 -1.94
CA LEU A 145 16.88 14.81 -2.39
C LEU A 145 18.34 15.10 -2.75
N SER A 146 19.29 14.36 -2.18
CA SER A 146 20.72 14.44 -2.53
C SER A 146 21.06 13.72 -3.83
N GLY A 147 20.12 12.94 -4.40
CA GLY A 147 20.35 12.17 -5.62
C GLY A 147 21.13 10.86 -5.39
N ASP A 148 21.21 10.40 -4.14
CA ASP A 148 21.96 9.19 -3.77
C ASP A 148 21.15 7.91 -4.05
N VAL A 149 19.86 8.03 -4.41
CA VAL A 149 19.00 6.90 -4.77
C VAL A 149 19.19 6.53 -6.23
N PRO A 150 19.57 5.28 -6.57
CA PRO A 150 19.71 4.83 -7.94
C PRO A 150 18.42 4.98 -8.77
N ASN A 151 18.57 5.38 -10.04
CA ASN A 151 17.43 5.63 -10.94
C ASN A 151 16.50 4.42 -11.08
N GLU A 152 17.02 3.20 -11.04
CA GLU A 152 16.24 1.96 -11.13
C GLU A 152 15.22 1.85 -9.97
N LYS A 153 15.53 2.41 -8.81
CA LYS A 153 14.64 2.46 -7.66
C LYS A 153 13.57 3.56 -7.75
N LEU A 154 13.69 4.47 -8.71
CA LEU A 154 12.76 5.58 -8.94
C LEU A 154 11.81 5.33 -10.12
N ILE A 155 11.91 4.18 -10.80
CA ILE A 155 11.05 3.82 -11.92
C ILE A 155 9.62 3.60 -11.44
N LEU A 156 8.70 4.39 -11.99
CA LEU A 156 7.27 4.21 -11.89
C LEU A 156 6.79 3.24 -12.97
N SER A 157 5.66 2.55 -12.74
CA SER A 157 5.11 1.63 -13.74
C SER A 157 3.58 1.62 -13.69
N GLN A 158 2.93 1.83 -14.83
CA GLN A 158 1.47 1.82 -14.96
C GLN A 158 1.01 0.93 -16.11
N GLY A 159 -0.17 0.30 -15.94
CA GLY A 159 -0.80 -0.50 -17.00
C GLY A 159 -1.35 0.41 -18.12
N LEU A 160 -1.13 0.02 -19.37
CA LEU A 160 -1.60 0.73 -20.55
C LEU A 160 -2.96 0.19 -20.99
N SER A 161 -3.97 1.04 -21.06
CA SER A 161 -5.30 0.71 -21.57
C SER A 161 -5.44 1.06 -23.05
N ASP A 162 -6.39 0.44 -23.76
CA ASP A 162 -6.65 0.73 -25.18
C ASP A 162 -7.04 2.19 -25.46
N SER A 163 -7.71 2.83 -24.49
CA SER A 163 -8.19 4.19 -24.63
C SER A 163 -8.32 4.91 -23.29
N TYR A 164 -8.33 6.24 -23.36
CA TYR A 164 -8.46 7.14 -22.22
C TYR A 164 -9.49 8.23 -22.50
N LYS A 165 -10.15 8.71 -21.46
CA LYS A 165 -11.08 9.83 -21.58
C LYS A 165 -10.33 11.17 -21.63
N VAL A 166 -10.51 11.91 -22.73
CA VAL A 166 -10.01 13.28 -22.91
C VAL A 166 -11.20 14.17 -23.22
N ASN A 167 -11.49 15.15 -22.37
CA ASN A 167 -12.63 16.07 -22.54
C ASN A 167 -13.98 15.35 -22.80
N GLY A 168 -14.19 14.21 -22.11
CA GLY A 168 -15.40 13.40 -22.21
C GLY A 168 -15.47 12.44 -23.41
N LYS A 169 -14.52 12.50 -24.34
CA LYS A 169 -14.39 11.58 -25.48
C LYS A 169 -13.39 10.47 -25.16
N SER A 170 -13.64 9.25 -25.67
CA SER A 170 -12.67 8.14 -25.60
C SER A 170 -11.66 8.30 -26.73
N VAL A 171 -10.39 8.41 -26.38
CA VAL A 171 -9.26 8.55 -27.33
C VAL A 171 -8.43 7.29 -27.26
N SER A 172 -8.21 6.63 -28.42
CA SER A 172 -7.36 5.45 -28.52
C SER A 172 -5.89 5.83 -28.40
N ILE A 173 -5.08 5.00 -27.73
CA ILE A 173 -3.62 5.16 -27.67
C ILE A 173 -2.94 5.04 -29.02
N ASN A 174 -3.60 4.40 -29.98
CA ASN A 174 -3.09 4.19 -31.33
C ASN A 174 -3.51 5.28 -32.33
N SER A 175 -4.28 6.27 -31.89
CA SER A 175 -4.69 7.40 -32.71
C SER A 175 -3.70 8.58 -32.61
N ASP A 176 -3.70 9.44 -33.62
CA ASP A 176 -2.91 10.69 -33.60
C ASP A 176 -3.34 11.62 -32.46
N GLU A 177 -4.59 11.50 -31.98
CA GLU A 177 -5.11 12.26 -30.85
C GLU A 177 -4.51 11.81 -29.50
N SER A 178 -3.77 10.69 -29.46
CA SER A 178 -3.12 10.18 -28.25
C SER A 178 -2.14 11.16 -27.58
N VAL A 179 -1.57 12.08 -28.34
CA VAL A 179 -0.74 13.19 -27.83
C VAL A 179 -1.49 14.10 -26.85
N GLY A 180 -2.82 14.15 -26.91
CA GLY A 180 -3.68 14.90 -25.99
C GLY A 180 -4.01 14.17 -24.67
N ILE A 181 -3.54 12.94 -24.48
CA ILE A 181 -3.79 12.15 -23.27
C ILE A 181 -2.80 12.57 -22.17
N ASN A 182 -3.27 13.27 -21.14
CA ASN A 182 -2.44 13.80 -20.05
C ASN A 182 -2.12 12.73 -18.97
N GLN A 183 -1.69 11.53 -19.41
CA GLN A 183 -1.25 10.43 -18.54
C GLN A 183 0.25 10.18 -18.77
N ALA A 184 1.05 10.19 -17.69
CA ALA A 184 2.50 10.07 -17.78
C ALA A 184 2.97 8.88 -18.63
N HIS A 185 2.48 7.69 -18.34
CA HIS A 185 2.83 6.46 -19.06
C HIS A 185 2.38 6.46 -20.53
N VAL A 186 1.27 7.15 -20.89
CA VAL A 186 0.82 7.27 -22.27
C VAL A 186 1.73 8.22 -23.04
N GLN A 187 2.17 9.33 -22.43
CA GLN A 187 3.10 10.25 -23.07
C GLN A 187 4.47 9.60 -23.35
N VAL A 188 4.92 8.68 -22.50
CA VAL A 188 6.11 7.87 -22.78
C VAL A 188 5.91 7.01 -24.03
N VAL A 189 4.77 6.35 -24.17
CA VAL A 189 4.42 5.57 -25.37
C VAL A 189 4.43 6.44 -26.62
N VAL A 190 3.84 7.64 -26.55
CA VAL A 190 3.85 8.61 -27.66
C VAL A 190 5.28 8.98 -28.05
N LYS A 191 6.11 9.39 -27.10
CA LYS A 191 7.53 9.74 -27.33
C LYS A 191 8.35 8.57 -27.90
N MET A 192 8.11 7.33 -27.40
CA MET A 192 8.78 6.14 -27.94
C MET A 192 8.39 5.89 -29.39
N ARG A 193 7.09 6.01 -29.73
CA ARG A 193 6.58 5.86 -31.11
C ARG A 193 7.16 6.91 -32.05
N GLU A 194 7.24 8.17 -31.64
CA GLU A 194 7.84 9.25 -32.42
C GLU A 194 9.33 9.00 -32.74
N ARG A 195 10.06 8.46 -31.77
CA ARG A 195 11.50 8.16 -31.92
C ARG A 195 11.75 6.92 -32.76
N LYS A 196 11.01 5.85 -32.51
CA LYS A 196 11.16 4.55 -33.20
C LYS A 196 9.81 3.84 -33.27
N PRO A 197 9.03 4.04 -34.34
CA PRO A 197 7.75 3.37 -34.52
C PRO A 197 7.86 1.84 -34.37
N GLY A 198 6.95 1.25 -33.58
CA GLY A 198 6.90 -0.19 -33.31
C GLY A 198 7.76 -0.66 -32.14
N SER A 199 8.47 0.24 -31.45
CA SER A 199 9.21 -0.10 -30.21
C SER A 199 8.42 0.14 -28.94
N GLU A 200 7.27 0.81 -29.04
CA GLU A 200 6.44 1.19 -27.92
C GLU A 200 5.65 0.01 -27.32
N PRO A 201 5.37 0.02 -26.01
CA PRO A 201 4.48 -0.94 -25.36
C PRO A 201 3.08 -0.95 -25.96
N GLN A 202 2.45 -2.14 -25.96
CA GLN A 202 1.09 -2.33 -26.47
C GLN A 202 0.06 -2.27 -25.34
N SER A 203 -1.21 -2.14 -25.71
CA SER A 203 -2.32 -2.22 -24.75
C SER A 203 -2.27 -3.53 -23.95
N GLY A 204 -2.47 -3.43 -22.63
CA GLY A 204 -2.31 -4.52 -21.67
C GLY A 204 -0.92 -4.60 -21.03
N ASP A 205 0.10 -4.01 -21.65
CA ASP A 205 1.46 -3.96 -21.10
C ASP A 205 1.53 -2.96 -19.92
N ARG A 206 2.60 -3.09 -19.17
CA ARG A 206 2.99 -2.07 -18.19
C ARG A 206 4.10 -1.20 -18.76
N VAL A 207 3.89 0.11 -18.68
CA VAL A 207 4.85 1.11 -19.15
C VAL A 207 5.67 1.60 -17.96
N PRO A 208 6.98 1.32 -17.93
CA PRO A 208 7.90 1.92 -16.97
C PRO A 208 8.22 3.36 -17.39
N TYR A 209 8.40 4.25 -16.42
CA TYR A 209 8.84 5.62 -16.70
C TYR A 209 9.53 6.25 -15.50
N LEU A 210 10.40 7.22 -15.79
CA LEU A 210 11.02 8.14 -14.83
C LEU A 210 10.45 9.55 -15.02
N LEU A 211 10.52 10.33 -13.97
CA LEU A 211 10.24 11.77 -14.04
C LEU A 211 11.56 12.53 -14.16
N THR A 212 11.70 13.29 -15.24
CA THR A 212 12.92 14.01 -15.58
C THR A 212 12.85 15.49 -15.19
N ASN A 213 13.98 16.07 -14.87
CA ASN A 213 14.07 17.50 -14.59
C ASN A 213 14.07 18.29 -15.90
N THR A 214 12.96 18.92 -16.22
CA THR A 214 12.78 19.76 -17.43
C THR A 214 13.24 21.20 -17.21
N GLY A 215 13.68 21.59 -16.01
CA GLY A 215 13.95 22.98 -15.64
C GLY A 215 12.69 23.81 -15.34
N ASP A 216 11.51 23.36 -15.72
CA ASP A 216 10.23 23.99 -15.39
C ASP A 216 9.61 23.37 -14.14
N ARG A 217 9.56 24.12 -13.04
CA ARG A 217 8.92 23.69 -11.78
C ARG A 217 7.42 23.50 -11.88
N LYS A 218 6.76 24.06 -12.91
CA LYS A 218 5.31 23.95 -13.13
C LYS A 218 4.94 22.80 -14.06
N ALA A 219 5.93 22.19 -14.71
CA ALA A 219 5.69 21.07 -15.63
C ALA A 219 5.00 19.90 -14.89
N LYS A 220 3.98 19.34 -15.52
CA LYS A 220 3.19 18.23 -14.97
C LYS A 220 3.89 16.91 -15.18
N ALA A 221 3.49 15.85 -14.43
CA ALA A 221 4.09 14.53 -14.51
C ALA A 221 4.15 13.97 -15.95
N PHE A 222 3.11 14.18 -16.75
CA PHE A 222 3.06 13.69 -18.11
C PHE A 222 4.03 14.41 -19.07
N GLU A 223 4.42 15.65 -18.77
CA GLU A 223 5.43 16.42 -19.52
C GLU A 223 6.84 15.97 -19.17
N LYS A 224 7.06 15.64 -17.88
CA LYS A 224 8.33 15.18 -17.31
C LYS A 224 8.62 13.69 -17.54
N SER A 225 7.59 12.89 -17.85
CA SER A 225 7.74 11.44 -17.99
C SER A 225 8.60 11.03 -19.20
N GLU A 226 9.50 10.06 -18.97
CA GLU A 226 10.40 9.59 -20.00
C GLU A 226 10.71 8.08 -19.85
N ASP A 227 11.03 7.41 -20.96
CA ASP A 227 11.49 6.02 -20.96
C ASP A 227 12.81 5.87 -20.20
N PRO A 228 12.91 4.93 -19.23
CA PRO A 228 14.13 4.74 -18.44
C PRO A 228 15.37 4.46 -19.26
N LYS A 229 15.26 3.72 -20.36
CA LYS A 229 16.40 3.44 -21.26
C LYS A 229 16.88 4.71 -21.94
N PHE A 230 15.94 5.54 -22.41
CA PHE A 230 16.28 6.81 -23.03
C PHE A 230 16.95 7.75 -22.03
N VAL A 231 16.50 7.78 -20.77
CA VAL A 231 17.09 8.56 -19.68
C VAL A 231 18.53 8.14 -19.45
N GLU A 232 18.79 6.84 -19.36
CA GLU A 232 20.14 6.29 -19.15
C GLU A 232 21.06 6.56 -20.33
N GLU A 233 20.65 6.22 -21.57
CA GLU A 233 21.45 6.38 -22.80
C GLU A 233 21.81 7.84 -23.10
N ASN A 234 20.95 8.79 -22.70
CA ASN A 234 21.14 10.22 -22.99
C ASN A 234 21.53 11.05 -21.76
N ASN A 235 21.77 10.42 -20.60
CA ASN A 235 22.10 11.09 -19.33
C ASN A 235 21.09 12.20 -18.98
N VAL A 236 19.80 11.95 -19.19
CA VAL A 236 18.75 12.92 -18.87
C VAL A 236 18.62 13.07 -17.35
N PRO A 237 18.67 14.30 -16.78
CA PRO A 237 18.60 14.48 -15.33
C PRO A 237 17.22 14.07 -14.78
N VAL A 238 17.22 13.27 -13.71
CA VAL A 238 16.01 12.85 -12.99
C VAL A 238 15.53 13.95 -12.05
N ASP A 239 14.23 14.07 -11.85
CA ASP A 239 13.63 15.02 -10.93
C ASP A 239 13.40 14.39 -9.55
N TYR A 240 14.33 14.62 -8.63
CA TYR A 240 14.25 14.12 -7.24
C TYR A 240 13.30 14.94 -6.35
N HIS A 241 12.73 16.03 -6.84
CA HIS A 241 11.84 16.92 -6.09
C HIS A 241 10.35 16.75 -6.40
N TYR A 242 10.03 15.96 -7.42
CA TYR A 242 8.65 15.68 -7.81
C TYR A 242 8.12 14.55 -6.92
#